data_5e43cdde799ee3b39e3277b5cdf3bfab
#
_entry.id   5e43cdde799ee3b39e3277b5cdf3bfab
#
_cell.length_a   1.000
_cell.length_b   1.000
_cell.length_c   1.000
_cell.angle_alpha   90.00
_cell.angle_beta   90.00
_cell.angle_gamma   90.00
#
_symmetry.space_group_name_H-M   'P 1'
#
loop_
_entity.id
_entity.type
_entity.pdbx_description
1 polymer ?
#
loop_
_entity_poly.entity_id
_entity_poly.type
_entity_poly.pdbx_seq_one_letter_code
_entity_poly.pdbx_strand_id
1 'polypeptide(L)'
;NRLSGQNHYKASMREEMDTDWDKGAMYGSQIKNRELNAYFKFGMPVGPGVYDEDQQDELRSNIAFVADYDRFRERAYFGLNDYDGTDNMVSLNMMYNHYFSFRHSLIVGVQSHLQFLDESLLNPTPWLDAAGAWNLDRQENEVGAYAEYTYTIKDKLSVVAGIRGDYNGYYDKFYVTPRGHIKWNITPTTILRGSAGLGYRSTNVITDNIGVLATGRHITFERPTALSAGAAAVRGPLNPGSAYGGYTTWMVADGGAGNFKALNRMEKALTAGGSLTQIFTLVKEEDATLSFDYFRTQFYNSVIADQEYSPNDIYIYSSDKRSFTDTYQVDFSWTPVERFDIFATYRYTNSRMTIDRPDGSTALVERPLVSRYKALLNLQYSTRYNRWVFDVTAQLNGPSRLPTQTGDLADSEMSPTYPMFFAQVTRKVGKFDIYVGCENILDYKQKHPILNADDPFSAGFNSSVIWGPLMGRKFYAGLRINFY
;
A
#
# COMPACT_ATOMS: atom_id res chain seq x y z
N ASN A 1 -7.64 17.89 -18.67
CA ASN A 1 -6.68 18.99 -18.81
C ASN A 1 -5.39 18.46 -19.40
N ARG A 2 -4.75 19.22 -20.29
CA ARG A 2 -3.42 18.97 -20.82
C ARG A 2 -2.53 20.11 -20.41
N LEU A 3 -1.31 19.80 -19.99
CA LEU A 3 -0.27 20.79 -19.89
C LEU A 3 0.08 21.27 -21.32
N SER A 4 0.10 22.57 -21.57
CA SER A 4 0.51 23.08 -22.85
C SER A 4 1.98 22.74 -23.09
N GLY A 5 2.38 22.50 -24.34
CA GLY A 5 3.76 22.15 -24.70
C GLY A 5 4.20 20.70 -24.38
N GLN A 6 3.39 19.88 -23.68
CA GLN A 6 3.75 18.53 -23.23
C GLN A 6 3.85 17.48 -24.34
N ASN A 7 3.32 17.73 -25.53
CA ASN A 7 3.27 16.73 -26.60
C ASN A 7 4.65 16.26 -27.08
N HIS A 8 5.70 17.01 -26.80
CA HIS A 8 7.08 16.76 -27.26
C HIS A 8 8.06 16.49 -26.13
N TYR A 9 7.61 16.47 -24.85
CA TYR A 9 8.49 16.23 -23.71
C TYR A 9 9.17 14.86 -23.78
N LYS A 10 10.49 14.84 -23.57
CA LYS A 10 11.31 13.66 -23.36
C LYS A 10 12.11 13.82 -22.07
N ALA A 11 12.39 12.71 -21.37
CA ALA A 11 13.16 12.75 -20.13
C ALA A 11 14.57 13.37 -20.29
N SER A 12 15.16 13.31 -21.49
CA SER A 12 16.43 13.96 -21.81
C SER A 12 16.36 15.49 -21.86
N MET A 13 15.16 16.05 -21.93
CA MET A 13 14.93 17.49 -22.00
C MET A 13 14.69 18.12 -20.61
N ARG A 14 14.91 17.36 -19.54
CA ARG A 14 14.69 17.84 -18.17
C ARG A 14 15.50 19.09 -17.83
N GLU A 15 16.74 19.15 -18.32
CA GLU A 15 17.63 20.28 -18.08
C GLU A 15 17.16 21.58 -18.76
N GLU A 16 16.23 21.45 -19.74
CA GLU A 16 15.61 22.57 -20.45
C GLU A 16 14.35 23.09 -19.74
N MET A 17 13.97 22.51 -18.57
CA MET A 17 12.83 22.99 -17.82
C MET A 17 13.10 24.40 -17.28
N ASP A 18 12.19 25.29 -17.59
CA ASP A 18 12.15 26.65 -17.09
C ASP A 18 10.88 26.82 -16.23
N THR A 19 10.97 27.62 -15.20
CA THR A 19 9.82 27.99 -14.34
C THR A 19 8.94 29.04 -14.96
N ASP A 20 9.41 29.71 -16.01
CA ASP A 20 8.65 30.73 -16.76
C ASP A 20 7.76 30.03 -17.82
N TRP A 21 6.57 29.66 -17.40
CA TRP A 21 5.60 28.94 -18.21
C TRP A 21 5.13 29.72 -19.44
N ASP A 22 5.05 31.05 -19.35
CA ASP A 22 4.63 31.93 -20.44
C ASP A 22 5.61 31.91 -21.62
N LYS A 23 6.86 31.50 -21.37
CA LYS A 23 7.92 31.39 -22.42
C LYS A 23 7.99 29.97 -23.02
N GLY A 24 7.03 29.12 -22.75
CA GLY A 24 7.00 27.77 -23.30
C GLY A 24 7.78 26.74 -22.47
N ALA A 25 7.92 26.99 -21.19
CA ALA A 25 8.47 26.04 -20.22
C ALA A 25 7.86 24.64 -20.34
N MET A 26 8.64 23.61 -20.05
CA MET A 26 8.22 22.22 -20.09
C MET A 26 8.16 21.63 -18.69
N TYR A 27 7.08 20.90 -18.39
CA TYR A 27 6.95 20.08 -17.20
C TYR A 27 7.03 18.61 -17.57
N GLY A 28 7.78 17.83 -16.83
CA GLY A 28 7.86 16.39 -17.02
C GLY A 28 8.03 15.65 -15.73
N SER A 29 7.79 14.33 -15.78
CA SER A 29 7.97 13.43 -14.65
C SER A 29 8.54 12.09 -15.10
N GLN A 30 9.30 11.45 -14.24
CA GLN A 30 9.81 10.10 -14.45
C GLN A 30 10.06 9.41 -13.12
N ILE A 31 9.77 8.11 -13.06
CA ILE A 31 10.20 7.21 -11.97
C ILE A 31 11.03 6.10 -12.61
N LYS A 32 12.20 5.83 -12.03
CA LYS A 32 13.09 4.73 -12.42
C LYS A 32 13.41 3.90 -11.19
N ASN A 33 13.02 2.63 -11.23
CA ASN A 33 13.30 1.66 -10.18
C ASN A 33 14.29 0.61 -10.68
N ARG A 34 15.19 0.20 -9.79
CA ARG A 34 16.10 -0.93 -9.98
C ARG A 34 16.11 -1.74 -8.70
N GLU A 35 15.93 -3.03 -8.85
CA GLU A 35 15.90 -3.96 -7.73
C GLU A 35 16.86 -5.11 -8.02
N LEU A 36 17.58 -5.53 -6.99
CA LEU A 36 18.37 -6.76 -6.97
C LEU A 36 18.05 -7.46 -5.65
N ASN A 37 17.46 -8.64 -5.76
CA ASN A 37 17.21 -9.51 -4.62
C ASN A 37 17.99 -10.80 -4.78
N ALA A 38 18.66 -11.24 -3.71
CA ALA A 38 19.34 -12.51 -3.65
C ALA A 38 19.08 -13.17 -2.30
N TYR A 39 18.61 -14.39 -2.30
CA TYR A 39 18.39 -15.12 -1.07
C TYR A 39 19.07 -16.48 -1.08
N PHE A 40 19.47 -16.91 0.11
CA PHE A 40 20.00 -18.23 0.36
C PHE A 40 19.19 -18.88 1.49
N LYS A 41 18.79 -20.12 1.29
CA LYS A 41 18.10 -20.91 2.30
C LYS A 41 18.78 -22.27 2.44
N PHE A 42 19.14 -22.62 3.66
CA PHE A 42 19.64 -23.92 4.01
C PHE A 42 18.78 -24.50 5.14
N GLY A 43 18.42 -25.76 5.05
CA GLY A 43 17.66 -26.46 6.06
C GLY A 43 18.11 -27.89 6.20
N MET A 44 18.15 -28.39 7.43
CA MET A 44 18.49 -29.77 7.70
C MET A 44 17.57 -30.37 8.78
N PRO A 45 17.12 -31.60 8.60
CA PRO A 45 16.39 -32.30 9.65
C PRO A 45 17.32 -32.63 10.83
N VAL A 46 16.76 -32.59 12.03
CA VAL A 46 17.50 -32.90 13.26
C VAL A 46 16.64 -33.74 14.20
N GLY A 47 17.27 -34.66 14.93
CA GLY A 47 16.61 -35.54 15.88
C GLY A 47 15.79 -36.67 15.24
N PRO A 48 15.13 -37.49 16.07
CA PRO A 48 14.28 -38.57 15.63
C PRO A 48 13.00 -38.00 14.98
N GLY A 49 12.43 -38.74 14.03
CA GLY A 49 11.13 -38.42 13.45
C GLY A 49 9.98 -38.75 14.40
N VAL A 50 8.91 -38.00 14.26
CA VAL A 50 7.61 -38.31 14.86
C VAL A 50 6.77 -39.03 13.80
N TYR A 51 6.32 -40.23 14.09
CA TYR A 51 5.57 -41.04 13.13
C TYR A 51 4.07 -41.03 13.44
N ASP A 52 3.27 -40.97 12.38
CA ASP A 52 1.83 -41.23 12.45
C ASP A 52 1.58 -42.67 11.98
N GLU A 53 1.20 -43.51 12.91
CA GLU A 53 0.95 -44.93 12.65
C GLU A 53 -0.19 -45.14 11.63
N ASP A 54 -1.16 -44.24 11.59
CA ASP A 54 -2.32 -44.32 10.69
C ASP A 54 -2.05 -43.87 9.25
N GLN A 55 -1.04 -43.04 9.03
CA GLN A 55 -0.80 -42.37 7.73
C GLN A 55 0.54 -42.70 7.07
N GLN A 56 1.42 -43.42 7.75
CA GLN A 56 2.80 -43.70 7.32
C GLN A 56 3.63 -42.40 7.05
N ASP A 57 3.21 -41.27 7.58
CA ASP A 57 3.88 -40.01 7.49
C ASP A 57 4.89 -39.82 8.62
N GLU A 58 6.01 -39.17 8.33
CA GLU A 58 7.04 -38.83 9.29
C GLU A 58 7.26 -37.31 9.32
N LEU A 59 7.13 -36.68 10.49
CA LEU A 59 7.52 -35.30 10.71
C LEU A 59 8.87 -35.22 11.39
N ARG A 60 9.83 -34.49 10.81
CA ARG A 60 11.14 -34.29 11.42
C ARG A 60 11.34 -32.84 11.82
N SER A 61 11.79 -32.68 13.08
CA SER A 61 12.30 -31.38 13.54
C SER A 61 13.43 -30.93 12.62
N ASN A 62 13.56 -29.61 12.41
CA ASN A 62 14.56 -29.10 11.50
C ASN A 62 15.13 -27.77 11.98
N ILE A 63 16.36 -27.51 11.58
CA ILE A 63 16.99 -26.21 11.69
C ILE A 63 17.05 -25.60 10.29
N ALA A 64 16.67 -24.33 10.16
CA ALA A 64 16.79 -23.61 8.92
C ALA A 64 17.51 -22.28 9.14
N PHE A 65 18.32 -21.93 8.17
CA PHE A 65 18.99 -20.64 8.06
C PHE A 65 18.58 -19.98 6.75
N VAL A 66 18.17 -18.72 6.83
CA VAL A 66 17.82 -17.90 5.65
C VAL A 66 18.63 -16.62 5.71
N ALA A 67 19.31 -16.32 4.62
CA ALA A 67 19.97 -15.04 4.40
C ALA A 67 19.35 -14.38 3.16
N ASP A 68 18.99 -13.15 3.28
CA ASP A 68 18.42 -12.35 2.21
C ASP A 68 19.19 -11.04 2.07
N TYR A 69 19.47 -10.65 0.83
CA TYR A 69 20.01 -9.35 0.46
C TYR A 69 19.09 -8.72 -0.56
N ASP A 70 18.62 -7.54 -0.25
CA ASP A 70 17.84 -6.70 -1.16
C ASP A 70 18.53 -5.37 -1.38
N ARG A 71 18.57 -4.94 -2.62
CA ARG A 71 18.97 -3.59 -3.00
C ARG A 71 17.91 -2.99 -3.90
N PHE A 72 17.24 -1.98 -3.40
CA PHE A 72 16.27 -1.21 -4.14
C PHE A 72 16.79 0.21 -4.38
N ARG A 73 16.69 0.70 -5.60
CA ARG A 73 16.99 2.09 -5.92
C ARG A 73 15.85 2.70 -6.70
N GLU A 74 15.37 3.82 -6.20
CA GLU A 74 14.37 4.65 -6.87
C GLU A 74 14.94 6.04 -7.15
N ARG A 75 14.75 6.49 -8.38
CA ARG A 75 14.96 7.87 -8.79
C ARG A 75 13.68 8.37 -9.40
N ALA A 76 13.16 9.47 -8.85
CA ALA A 76 11.94 10.07 -9.33
C ALA A 76 12.12 11.58 -9.47
N TYR A 77 11.51 12.16 -10.50
CA TYR A 77 11.31 13.58 -10.55
C TYR A 77 9.93 13.95 -11.08
N PHE A 78 9.42 15.07 -10.60
CA PHE A 78 8.14 15.65 -11.00
C PHE A 78 8.33 17.16 -11.11
N GLY A 79 8.48 17.67 -12.35
CA GLY A 79 8.92 19.05 -12.58
C GLY A 79 10.29 19.29 -11.95
N LEU A 80 10.36 20.20 -11.00
CA LEU A 80 11.58 20.55 -10.27
C LEU A 80 11.84 19.66 -9.05
N ASN A 81 10.82 18.98 -8.56
CA ASN A 81 10.98 18.05 -7.43
C ASN A 81 11.81 16.84 -7.84
N ASP A 82 12.79 16.48 -7.03
CA ASP A 82 13.70 15.36 -7.28
C ASP A 82 13.84 14.47 -6.04
N TYR A 83 13.84 13.18 -6.26
CA TYR A 83 14.05 12.17 -5.25
C TYR A 83 15.05 11.13 -5.74
N ASP A 84 16.09 10.86 -4.95
CA ASP A 84 17.04 9.75 -5.17
C ASP A 84 17.15 8.96 -3.86
N GLY A 85 16.67 7.72 -3.88
CA GLY A 85 16.73 6.80 -2.74
C GLY A 85 17.41 5.50 -3.13
N THR A 86 18.31 5.03 -2.28
CA THR A 86 18.92 3.70 -2.38
C THR A 86 18.80 3.01 -1.03
N ASP A 87 18.11 1.88 -1.03
CA ASP A 87 17.92 1.02 0.14
C ASP A 87 18.73 -0.26 -0.05
N ASN A 88 19.64 -0.56 0.87
CA ASN A 88 20.38 -1.81 0.93
C ASN A 88 20.00 -2.52 2.22
N MET A 89 19.44 -3.70 2.11
CA MET A 89 18.92 -4.47 3.22
C MET A 89 19.54 -5.86 3.29
N VAL A 90 19.97 -6.25 4.48
CA VAL A 90 20.43 -7.62 4.77
C VAL A 90 19.57 -8.20 5.89
N SER A 91 18.96 -9.33 5.65
CA SER A 91 18.21 -10.08 6.66
C SER A 91 18.85 -11.45 6.89
N LEU A 92 19.06 -11.79 8.14
CA LEU A 92 19.53 -13.10 8.57
C LEU A 92 18.52 -13.68 9.54
N ASN A 93 18.05 -14.90 9.27
CA ASN A 93 17.09 -15.60 10.13
C ASN A 93 17.54 -17.03 10.36
N MET A 94 17.65 -17.42 11.61
CA MET A 94 17.90 -18.79 12.05
C MET A 94 16.72 -19.28 12.86
N MET A 95 16.16 -20.42 12.49
CA MET A 95 14.99 -20.99 13.15
C MET A 95 15.16 -22.47 13.42
N TYR A 96 14.59 -22.92 14.53
CA TYR A 96 14.42 -24.29 14.90
C TYR A 96 12.93 -24.62 14.98
N ASN A 97 12.47 -25.56 14.19
CA ASN A 97 11.12 -26.08 14.22
C ASN A 97 11.15 -27.47 14.90
N HIS A 98 10.45 -27.58 16.02
CA HIS A 98 10.34 -28.81 16.80
C HIS A 98 8.93 -29.36 16.72
N TYR A 99 8.81 -30.64 16.36
CA TYR A 99 7.58 -31.40 16.40
C TYR A 99 7.54 -32.29 17.65
N PHE A 100 6.68 -31.95 18.61
CA PHE A 100 6.42 -32.82 19.78
C PHE A 100 5.53 -33.97 19.39
N SER A 101 4.62 -33.74 18.44
CA SER A 101 3.68 -34.72 17.89
C SER A 101 3.08 -34.14 16.59
N PHE A 102 2.24 -34.90 15.90
CA PHE A 102 1.45 -34.40 14.77
C PHE A 102 0.48 -33.25 15.15
N ARG A 103 0.19 -33.12 16.44
CA ARG A 103 -0.71 -32.06 16.94
C ARG A 103 0.01 -30.85 17.48
N HIS A 104 1.27 -30.95 17.85
CA HIS A 104 1.99 -29.95 18.60
C HIS A 104 3.33 -29.66 17.96
N SER A 105 3.54 -28.41 17.54
CA SER A 105 4.84 -27.95 17.08
C SER A 105 5.19 -26.59 17.68
N LEU A 106 6.48 -26.33 17.79
CA LEU A 106 7.04 -25.08 18.29
C LEU A 106 8.15 -24.63 17.32
N ILE A 107 8.03 -23.40 16.84
CA ILE A 107 9.10 -22.73 16.12
C ILE A 107 9.71 -21.69 17.05
N VAL A 108 11.03 -21.71 17.21
CA VAL A 108 11.79 -20.65 17.86
C VAL A 108 12.85 -20.14 16.89
N GLY A 109 13.13 -18.85 16.92
CA GLY A 109 14.13 -18.30 16.02
C GLY A 109 14.67 -16.96 16.48
N VAL A 110 15.77 -16.59 15.84
CA VAL A 110 16.42 -15.27 15.96
C VAL A 110 16.57 -14.68 14.58
N GLN A 111 16.37 -13.38 14.48
CA GLN A 111 16.49 -12.65 13.23
C GLN A 111 17.29 -11.37 13.46
N SER A 112 18.13 -11.04 12.50
CA SER A 112 18.81 -9.74 12.41
C SER A 112 18.43 -9.09 11.09
N HIS A 113 18.21 -7.78 11.13
CA HIS A 113 17.85 -6.96 10.00
C HIS A 113 18.71 -5.71 9.99
N LEU A 114 19.45 -5.50 8.91
CA LEU A 114 20.32 -4.36 8.72
C LEU A 114 19.87 -3.62 7.48
N GLN A 115 19.56 -2.33 7.63
CA GLN A 115 19.10 -1.47 6.53
C GLN A 115 19.99 -0.23 6.46
N PHE A 116 20.42 0.10 5.26
CA PHE A 116 21.17 1.30 4.93
C PHE A 116 20.38 2.04 3.85
N LEU A 117 19.68 3.07 4.26
CA LEU A 117 18.88 3.93 3.39
C LEU A 117 19.62 5.24 3.16
N ASP A 118 20.07 5.46 1.93
CA ASP A 118 20.62 6.73 1.46
C ASP A 118 19.48 7.42 0.69
N GLU A 119 18.96 8.54 1.21
CA GLU A 119 17.75 9.17 0.68
C GLU A 119 17.88 10.68 0.66
N SER A 120 17.66 11.28 -0.50
CA SER A 120 17.67 12.72 -0.70
C SER A 120 16.42 13.20 -1.41
N LEU A 121 15.88 14.33 -0.97
CA LEU A 121 14.75 15.02 -1.54
C LEU A 121 15.14 16.46 -1.88
N LEU A 122 14.83 16.89 -3.09
CA LEU A 122 14.88 18.27 -3.51
C LEU A 122 13.45 18.71 -3.89
N ASN A 123 12.95 19.74 -3.23
CA ASN A 123 11.62 20.33 -3.49
C ASN A 123 11.78 21.85 -3.59
N PRO A 124 12.43 22.36 -4.65
CA PRO A 124 12.55 23.78 -4.86
C PRO A 124 11.17 24.38 -5.11
N THR A 125 10.88 25.47 -4.41
CA THR A 125 9.59 26.13 -4.45
C THR A 125 9.78 27.55 -4.98
N PRO A 126 9.74 27.77 -6.33
CA PRO A 126 10.09 29.07 -6.93
C PRO A 126 9.22 30.23 -6.43
N TRP A 127 7.92 29.99 -6.20
CA TRP A 127 6.99 31.00 -5.69
C TRP A 127 7.24 31.36 -4.20
N LEU A 128 8.05 30.56 -3.46
CA LEU A 128 8.44 30.82 -2.07
C LEU A 128 9.92 31.23 -1.96
N ASP A 129 10.70 31.12 -3.04
CA ASP A 129 12.16 31.28 -3.04
C ASP A 129 12.86 30.35 -2.05
N ALA A 130 12.37 29.08 -1.96
CA ALA A 130 12.89 28.08 -1.06
C ALA A 130 13.62 26.96 -1.82
N ALA A 131 14.82 26.61 -1.36
CA ALA A 131 15.62 25.53 -1.96
C ALA A 131 15.04 24.14 -1.67
N GLY A 132 14.44 23.93 -0.49
CA GLY A 132 13.76 22.70 -0.11
C GLY A 132 14.62 21.44 -0.26
N ALA A 133 15.86 21.46 0.20
CA ALA A 133 16.77 20.31 0.13
C ALA A 133 16.77 19.55 1.46
N TRP A 134 16.55 18.22 1.41
CA TRP A 134 16.43 17.35 2.56
C TRP A 134 17.33 16.13 2.40
N ASN A 135 18.10 15.80 3.42
CA ASN A 135 18.79 14.52 3.56
C ASN A 135 18.02 13.67 4.58
N LEU A 136 17.57 12.49 4.13
CA LEU A 136 16.77 11.57 4.92
C LEU A 136 17.51 10.24 5.17
N ASP A 137 18.84 10.23 5.04
CA ASP A 137 19.69 9.05 5.25
C ASP A 137 19.41 8.39 6.60
N ARG A 138 19.33 7.07 6.60
CA ARG A 138 19.05 6.28 7.79
C ARG A 138 19.81 4.96 7.76
N GLN A 139 20.45 4.66 8.87
CA GLN A 139 20.99 3.35 9.15
C GLN A 139 20.17 2.70 10.27
N GLU A 140 19.56 1.58 9.99
CA GLU A 140 18.70 0.87 10.93
C GLU A 140 19.23 -0.55 11.15
N ASN A 141 19.34 -0.94 12.41
CA ASN A 141 19.70 -2.28 12.82
C ASN A 141 18.65 -2.80 13.79
N GLU A 142 18.12 -3.96 13.49
CA GLU A 142 17.12 -4.63 14.32
C GLU A 142 17.56 -6.07 14.59
N VAL A 143 17.45 -6.48 15.84
CA VAL A 143 17.68 -7.86 16.26
C VAL A 143 16.50 -8.31 17.10
N GLY A 144 15.94 -9.47 16.75
CA GLY A 144 14.78 -10.01 17.43
C GLY A 144 14.83 -11.51 17.63
N ALA A 145 14.06 -11.96 18.60
CA ALA A 145 13.80 -13.37 18.85
C ALA A 145 12.30 -13.62 18.89
N TYR A 146 11.90 -14.81 18.46
CA TYR A 146 10.49 -15.17 18.40
C TYR A 146 10.26 -16.62 18.77
N ALA A 147 9.03 -16.89 19.22
CA ALA A 147 8.50 -18.21 19.43
C ALA A 147 7.07 -18.29 18.90
N GLU A 148 6.74 -19.39 18.23
CA GLU A 148 5.41 -19.65 17.71
C GLU A 148 5.04 -21.09 17.98
N TYR A 149 3.93 -21.28 18.68
CA TYR A 149 3.38 -22.58 18.99
C TYR A 149 2.14 -22.85 18.16
N THR A 150 2.09 -24.03 17.55
CA THR A 150 0.96 -24.51 16.75
C THR A 150 0.35 -25.74 17.40
N TYR A 151 -0.99 -25.70 17.57
CA TYR A 151 -1.81 -26.83 17.95
C TYR A 151 -2.79 -27.18 16.84
N THR A 152 -2.78 -28.41 16.35
CA THR A 152 -3.61 -28.87 15.25
C THR A 152 -4.34 -30.13 15.60
N ILE A 153 -5.67 -30.14 15.44
CA ILE A 153 -6.50 -31.34 15.34
C ILE A 153 -6.85 -31.45 13.84
N LYS A 154 -6.39 -32.54 13.21
CA LYS A 154 -6.59 -32.78 11.78
C LYS A 154 -8.04 -32.53 11.38
N ASP A 155 -8.23 -31.83 10.29
CA ASP A 155 -9.51 -31.49 9.66
C ASP A 155 -10.51 -30.75 10.56
N LYS A 156 -10.16 -30.43 11.82
CA LYS A 156 -11.08 -29.78 12.75
C LYS A 156 -10.62 -28.44 13.27
N LEU A 157 -9.41 -28.33 13.79
CA LEU A 157 -8.95 -27.14 14.49
C LEU A 157 -7.45 -26.92 14.27
N SER A 158 -7.06 -25.69 13.99
CA SER A 158 -5.66 -25.26 14.05
C SER A 158 -5.59 -23.93 14.80
N VAL A 159 -4.74 -23.85 15.81
CA VAL A 159 -4.48 -22.67 16.61
C VAL A 159 -2.99 -22.37 16.56
N VAL A 160 -2.64 -21.15 16.24
CA VAL A 160 -1.26 -20.66 16.24
C VAL A 160 -1.19 -19.48 17.19
N ALA A 161 -0.23 -19.49 18.10
CA ALA A 161 0.06 -18.40 19.01
C ALA A 161 1.55 -18.08 18.95
N GLY A 162 1.89 -16.84 18.68
CA GLY A 162 3.28 -16.39 18.54
C GLY A 162 3.54 -15.11 19.32
N ILE A 163 4.78 -14.98 19.74
CA ILE A 163 5.32 -13.76 20.35
C ILE A 163 6.70 -13.49 19.76
N ARG A 164 6.98 -12.24 19.49
CA ARG A 164 8.27 -11.78 19.01
C ARG A 164 8.68 -10.54 19.79
N GLY A 165 9.96 -10.45 20.15
CA GLY A 165 10.57 -9.29 20.75
C GLY A 165 11.73 -8.81 19.90
N ASP A 166 11.74 -7.52 19.55
CA ASP A 166 12.74 -6.88 18.70
C ASP A 166 13.33 -5.66 19.40
N TYR A 167 14.63 -5.51 19.31
CA TYR A 167 15.34 -4.27 19.64
C TYR A 167 15.75 -3.58 18.35
N ASN A 168 15.32 -2.34 18.20
CA ASN A 168 15.68 -1.50 17.07
C ASN A 168 16.66 -0.43 17.53
N GLY A 169 17.89 -0.49 17.02
CA GLY A 169 18.99 0.40 17.45
C GLY A 169 18.85 1.83 16.93
N TYR A 170 18.14 2.08 15.83
CA TYR A 170 17.91 3.42 15.33
C TYR A 170 16.97 4.22 16.23
N TYR A 171 15.88 3.57 16.71
CA TYR A 171 14.93 4.18 17.63
C TYR A 171 15.30 4.01 19.10
N ASP A 172 16.32 3.19 19.41
CA ASP A 172 16.74 2.81 20.77
C ASP A 172 15.55 2.31 21.60
N LYS A 173 14.81 1.34 21.05
CA LYS A 173 13.59 0.82 21.66
C LYS A 173 13.42 -0.67 21.47
N PHE A 174 12.79 -1.28 22.48
CA PHE A 174 12.37 -2.66 22.44
C PHE A 174 10.86 -2.73 22.14
N TYR A 175 10.48 -3.63 21.24
CA TYR A 175 9.10 -3.84 20.81
C TYR A 175 8.69 -5.30 21.02
N VAL A 176 7.43 -5.52 21.38
CA VAL A 176 6.86 -6.86 21.50
C VAL A 176 5.64 -6.97 20.61
N THR A 177 5.63 -8.00 19.77
CA THR A 177 4.57 -8.24 18.78
C THR A 177 3.94 -9.62 19.00
N PRO A 178 2.87 -9.71 19.83
CA PRO A 178 2.07 -10.90 19.92
C PRO A 178 1.21 -11.08 18.67
N ARG A 179 0.98 -12.36 18.27
CA ARG A 179 0.07 -12.74 17.20
C ARG A 179 -0.66 -14.03 17.51
N GLY A 180 -1.87 -14.17 16.99
CA GLY A 180 -2.64 -15.40 17.13
C GLY A 180 -3.54 -15.63 15.91
N HIS A 181 -3.68 -16.89 15.53
CA HIS A 181 -4.56 -17.34 14.47
C HIS A 181 -5.33 -18.57 14.90
N ILE A 182 -6.58 -18.63 14.50
CA ILE A 182 -7.43 -19.82 14.67
C ILE A 182 -8.11 -20.15 13.34
N LYS A 183 -8.11 -21.42 12.98
CA LYS A 183 -8.97 -22.00 11.94
C LYS A 183 -9.76 -23.13 12.58
N TRP A 184 -11.08 -23.04 12.52
CA TRP A 184 -11.98 -24.03 13.06
C TRP A 184 -12.99 -24.47 12.00
N ASN A 185 -12.89 -25.73 11.60
CA ASN A 185 -13.90 -26.38 10.79
C ASN A 185 -15.02 -26.84 11.73
N ILE A 186 -16.04 -25.99 11.90
CA ILE A 186 -17.21 -26.26 12.77
C ILE A 186 -17.95 -27.49 12.24
N THR A 187 -18.11 -27.51 10.91
CA THR A 187 -18.57 -28.67 10.13
C THR A 187 -17.64 -28.81 8.91
N PRO A 188 -17.74 -29.91 8.13
CA PRO A 188 -16.99 -30.03 6.87
C PRO A 188 -17.26 -28.88 5.88
N THR A 189 -18.39 -28.22 6.00
CA THR A 189 -18.84 -27.15 5.11
C THR A 189 -18.82 -25.75 5.74
N THR A 190 -18.59 -25.65 7.06
CA THR A 190 -18.59 -24.38 7.80
C THR A 190 -17.24 -24.16 8.44
N ILE A 191 -16.51 -23.13 7.98
CA ILE A 191 -15.14 -22.84 8.40
C ILE A 191 -15.09 -21.45 9.02
N LEU A 192 -14.66 -21.36 10.27
CA LEU A 192 -14.38 -20.10 10.97
C LEU A 192 -12.87 -19.88 11.04
N ARG A 193 -12.42 -18.66 10.71
CA ARG A 193 -11.05 -18.21 10.90
C ARG A 193 -11.05 -16.93 11.72
N GLY A 194 -10.06 -16.77 12.58
CA GLY A 194 -9.81 -15.54 13.32
C GLY A 194 -8.33 -15.25 13.39
N SER A 195 -7.97 -14.00 13.43
CA SER A 195 -6.59 -13.59 13.65
C SER A 195 -6.51 -12.26 14.38
N ALA A 196 -5.47 -12.09 15.18
CA ALA A 196 -5.10 -10.83 15.79
C ALA A 196 -3.57 -10.74 15.87
N GLY A 197 -3.03 -9.55 15.61
CA GLY A 197 -1.59 -9.33 15.69
C GLY A 197 -1.24 -7.86 15.80
N LEU A 198 -0.22 -7.58 16.62
CA LEU A 198 0.40 -6.28 16.76
C LEU A 198 1.61 -6.21 15.84
N GLY A 199 1.79 -5.09 15.13
CA GLY A 199 2.94 -4.85 14.26
C GLY A 199 3.55 -3.46 14.49
N TYR A 200 4.84 -3.37 14.24
CA TYR A 200 5.60 -2.12 14.18
C TYR A 200 6.31 -2.03 12.84
N ARG A 201 6.48 -0.81 12.33
CA ARG A 201 7.12 -0.55 11.06
C ARG A 201 7.87 0.79 11.10
N SER A 202 9.09 0.81 10.59
CA SER A 202 9.76 2.05 10.20
C SER A 202 9.12 2.60 8.92
N THR A 203 8.95 3.90 8.84
CA THR A 203 8.29 4.54 7.70
C THR A 203 9.32 5.05 6.72
N ASN A 204 9.19 4.72 5.45
CA ASN A 204 9.91 5.34 4.35
C ASN A 204 9.04 6.48 3.79
N VAL A 205 9.16 7.64 4.40
CA VAL A 205 8.16 8.73 4.31
C VAL A 205 7.89 9.16 2.87
N ILE A 206 8.94 9.32 2.06
CA ILE A 206 8.77 9.80 0.69
C ILE A 206 8.31 8.68 -0.24
N THR A 207 8.92 7.49 -0.17
CA THR A 207 8.51 6.36 -1.01
C THR A 207 7.09 5.89 -0.70
N ASP A 208 6.68 5.91 0.58
CA ASP A 208 5.29 5.63 0.99
C ASP A 208 4.29 6.69 0.46
N ASN A 209 4.77 7.90 0.13
CA ASN A 209 3.96 9.05 -0.27
C ASN A 209 4.50 9.73 -1.54
N ILE A 210 5.10 9.00 -2.49
CA ILE A 210 5.76 9.57 -3.67
C ILE A 210 4.87 10.54 -4.46
N GLY A 211 3.55 10.37 -4.39
CA GLY A 211 2.58 11.27 -5.00
C GLY A 211 2.66 12.72 -4.51
N VAL A 212 3.23 12.99 -3.33
CA VAL A 212 3.40 14.38 -2.83
C VAL A 212 4.36 15.18 -3.71
N LEU A 213 5.28 14.50 -4.41
CA LEU A 213 6.20 15.16 -5.36
C LEU A 213 5.49 15.66 -6.63
N ALA A 214 4.31 15.11 -6.94
CA ALA A 214 3.54 15.46 -8.13
C ALA A 214 2.68 16.73 -7.92
N THR A 215 3.09 17.60 -7.00
CA THR A 215 2.45 18.89 -6.68
C THR A 215 3.47 20.01 -6.72
N GLY A 216 3.03 21.24 -6.90
CA GLY A 216 3.89 22.45 -6.79
C GLY A 216 3.99 22.98 -5.36
N ARG A 217 3.51 22.24 -4.35
CA ARG A 217 3.50 22.65 -2.94
C ARG A 217 4.86 22.49 -2.29
N HIS A 218 5.14 23.33 -1.30
CA HIS A 218 6.30 23.18 -0.44
C HIS A 218 6.13 21.99 0.52
N ILE A 219 7.12 21.11 0.61
CA ILE A 219 7.13 19.96 1.52
C ILE A 219 7.92 20.32 2.76
N THR A 220 7.32 20.12 3.94
CA THR A 220 7.95 20.35 5.22
C THR A 220 7.73 19.18 6.17
N PHE A 221 8.79 18.85 6.94
CA PHE A 221 8.76 17.75 7.92
C PHE A 221 8.43 18.28 9.31
N GLU A 222 7.34 19.02 9.43
CA GLU A 222 6.89 19.68 10.64
C GLU A 222 5.42 19.40 10.89
N ARG A 223 5.02 19.40 12.17
CA ARG A 223 3.61 19.42 12.51
C ARG A 223 3.08 20.87 12.49
N PRO A 224 1.99 21.14 11.77
CA PRO A 224 1.42 22.46 11.79
C PRO A 224 0.95 22.84 13.21
N THR A 225 1.23 24.07 13.61
CA THR A 225 0.69 24.64 14.86
C THR A 225 -0.51 25.50 14.55
N ALA A 226 -1.51 25.45 15.45
CA ALA A 226 -2.69 26.30 15.34
C ALA A 226 -2.30 27.77 15.20
N LEU A 227 -2.93 28.46 14.26
CA LEU A 227 -2.86 29.91 14.16
C LEU A 227 -3.40 30.53 15.44
N SER A 228 -2.71 31.52 16.00
CA SER A 228 -3.25 32.27 17.14
C SER A 228 -4.61 32.86 16.77
N ALA A 229 -5.55 32.84 17.72
CA ALA A 229 -6.90 33.37 17.52
C ALA A 229 -6.83 34.80 16.95
N GLY A 230 -7.27 35.02 15.73
CA GLY A 230 -7.22 36.29 15.01
C GLY A 230 -6.37 36.35 13.76
N ALA A 231 -5.51 35.34 13.51
CA ALA A 231 -4.84 35.19 12.22
C ALA A 231 -5.80 34.49 11.25
N ALA A 232 -6.42 35.23 10.37
CA ALA A 232 -7.21 34.64 9.29
C ALA A 232 -6.30 33.76 8.45
N ALA A 233 -6.77 32.56 8.07
CA ALA A 233 -6.10 31.73 7.09
C ALA A 233 -5.99 32.52 5.78
N VAL A 234 -4.82 33.10 5.53
CA VAL A 234 -4.57 33.87 4.31
C VAL A 234 -4.42 32.86 3.17
N ARG A 235 -5.47 32.75 2.37
CA ARG A 235 -5.38 32.05 1.07
C ARG A 235 -4.58 32.93 0.12
N GLY A 236 -3.32 32.63 -0.07
CA GLY A 236 -2.45 33.36 -0.99
C GLY A 236 -1.01 32.86 -0.93
N PRO A 237 -0.16 33.22 -1.89
CA PRO A 237 1.25 32.88 -1.83
C PRO A 237 1.86 33.41 -0.53
N LEU A 238 2.68 32.59 0.12
CA LEU A 238 3.44 32.94 1.31
C LEU A 238 4.35 34.12 0.99
N ASN A 239 4.16 35.25 1.63
CA ASN A 239 5.19 36.28 1.64
C ASN A 239 6.35 35.80 2.52
N PRO A 240 7.60 35.78 2.03
CA PRO A 240 8.76 35.56 2.87
C PRO A 240 8.73 36.55 4.03
N GLY A 241 8.58 36.08 5.26
CA GLY A 241 8.43 36.92 6.46
C GLY A 241 7.01 37.09 6.98
N SER A 242 5.96 36.58 6.34
CA SER A 242 4.66 36.44 6.97
C SER A 242 4.73 35.26 7.93
N ALA A 243 4.50 35.54 9.23
CA ALA A 243 4.41 34.49 10.24
C ALA A 243 3.17 33.64 9.96
N TYR A 244 3.34 32.57 9.18
CA TYR A 244 2.46 31.42 9.33
C TYR A 244 2.66 30.91 10.73
N GLY A 245 1.59 30.79 11.50
CA GLY A 245 1.63 30.48 12.91
C GLY A 245 2.66 29.42 13.24
N GLY A 246 3.43 29.70 14.27
CA GLY A 246 4.68 29.05 14.62
C GLY A 246 4.68 27.54 14.42
N TYR A 247 5.62 27.06 13.65
CA TYR A 247 5.88 25.64 13.44
C TYR A 247 6.66 25.10 14.63
N THR A 248 6.20 24.01 15.20
CA THR A 248 7.05 23.23 16.10
C THR A 248 7.88 22.30 15.22
N THR A 249 9.14 22.64 14.99
CA THR A 249 10.09 21.83 14.27
C THR A 249 10.23 20.49 14.98
N TRP A 250 9.79 19.41 14.31
CA TRP A 250 10.03 18.05 14.79
C TRP A 250 11.44 17.59 14.45
N MET A 251 12.12 18.38 13.68
CA MET A 251 13.47 18.17 13.23
C MET A 251 14.36 19.11 14.03
N VAL A 252 15.03 18.57 15.04
CA VAL A 252 16.13 19.30 15.69
C VAL A 252 17.16 19.52 14.60
N ALA A 253 17.30 20.77 14.19
CA ALA A 253 18.27 21.20 13.22
C ALA A 253 19.68 20.95 13.80
N ASP A 254 20.25 19.79 13.50
CA ASP A 254 21.69 19.64 13.49
C ASP A 254 22.16 20.22 12.15
N GLY A 255 22.40 21.52 12.12
CA GLY A 255 23.03 22.17 10.99
C GLY A 255 22.20 22.38 9.72
N GLY A 256 20.87 22.39 9.77
CA GLY A 256 19.98 22.78 8.65
C GLY A 256 19.66 21.66 7.65
N ALA A 257 20.14 20.45 7.85
CA ALA A 257 19.66 19.27 7.12
C ALA A 257 18.57 18.60 7.97
N GLY A 258 17.40 18.40 7.38
CA GLY A 258 16.31 17.71 8.03
C GLY A 258 16.72 16.32 8.50
N ASN A 259 16.69 16.08 9.81
CA ASN A 259 17.03 14.79 10.37
C ASN A 259 15.73 13.98 10.59
N PHE A 260 15.54 12.91 9.84
CA PHE A 260 14.39 12.00 9.94
C PHE A 260 14.19 11.41 11.36
N LYS A 261 15.23 11.39 12.18
CA LYS A 261 15.20 10.95 13.59
C LYS A 261 14.16 11.71 14.43
N ALA A 262 13.71 12.86 13.98
CA ALA A 262 12.68 13.64 14.67
C ALA A 262 11.26 13.09 14.50
N LEU A 263 10.96 12.26 13.51
CA LEU A 263 9.70 11.51 13.44
C LEU A 263 9.62 10.41 14.51
N ASN A 264 10.72 10.10 15.14
CA ASN A 264 11.04 9.40 16.41
C ASN A 264 10.07 8.33 16.93
N ARG A 265 9.21 7.79 16.10
CA ARG A 265 8.29 6.73 16.46
C ARG A 265 8.06 5.80 15.28
N MET A 266 8.29 4.51 15.49
CA MET A 266 7.81 3.50 14.55
C MET A 266 6.28 3.57 14.47
N GLU A 267 5.74 3.37 13.30
CA GLU A 267 4.31 3.12 13.16
C GLU A 267 3.92 1.85 13.91
N LYS A 268 2.81 1.92 14.62
CA LYS A 268 2.27 0.81 15.41
C LYS A 268 0.83 0.56 15.04
N ALA A 269 0.51 -0.68 14.70
CA ALA A 269 -0.85 -1.06 14.35
C ALA A 269 -1.24 -2.42 14.97
N LEU A 270 -2.48 -2.51 15.44
CA LEU A 270 -3.14 -3.75 15.82
C LEU A 270 -4.14 -4.10 14.73
N THR A 271 -4.01 -5.26 14.12
CA THR A 271 -5.02 -5.81 13.22
C THR A 271 -5.70 -7.00 13.89
N ALA A 272 -7.02 -7.01 13.90
CA ALA A 272 -7.83 -8.12 14.41
C ALA A 272 -9.07 -8.31 13.54
N GLY A 273 -9.48 -9.56 13.36
CA GLY A 273 -10.66 -9.89 12.58
C GLY A 273 -10.86 -11.37 12.39
N GLY A 274 -11.79 -11.70 11.52
CA GLY A 274 -12.08 -13.08 11.20
C GLY A 274 -12.92 -13.24 9.94
N SER A 275 -13.04 -14.48 9.52
CA SER A 275 -13.85 -14.86 8.37
C SER A 275 -14.70 -16.10 8.67
N LEU A 276 -15.90 -16.11 8.13
CA LEU A 276 -16.81 -17.24 8.12
C LEU A 276 -17.01 -17.69 6.67
N THR A 277 -16.66 -18.92 6.36
CA THR A 277 -16.86 -19.53 5.05
C THR A 277 -17.90 -20.63 5.17
N GLN A 278 -18.93 -20.58 4.32
CA GLN A 278 -19.94 -21.60 4.20
C GLN A 278 -19.94 -22.20 2.80
N ILE A 279 -19.82 -23.51 2.71
CA ILE A 279 -19.93 -24.26 1.46
C ILE A 279 -21.32 -24.91 1.47
N PHE A 280 -22.04 -24.84 0.35
CA PHE A 280 -23.34 -25.46 0.18
C PHE A 280 -23.54 -25.93 -1.25
N THR A 281 -24.20 -27.06 -1.40
CA THR A 281 -24.55 -27.63 -2.71
C THR A 281 -25.86 -27.03 -3.17
N LEU A 282 -25.84 -26.18 -4.20
CA LEU A 282 -27.02 -25.51 -4.75
C LEU A 282 -27.69 -26.33 -5.85
N VAL A 283 -26.92 -26.97 -6.72
CA VAL A 283 -27.40 -27.78 -7.84
C VAL A 283 -26.51 -29.02 -7.98
N LYS A 284 -27.10 -30.21 -8.02
CA LYS A 284 -26.49 -31.52 -8.33
C LYS A 284 -24.95 -31.56 -8.30
N GLU A 285 -24.36 -31.80 -7.15
CA GLU A 285 -22.92 -32.02 -6.95
C GLU A 285 -22.02 -30.79 -7.17
N GLU A 286 -22.60 -29.62 -7.51
CA GLU A 286 -21.85 -28.38 -7.68
C GLU A 286 -21.94 -27.52 -6.43
N ASP A 287 -20.79 -27.30 -5.81
CA ASP A 287 -20.68 -26.55 -4.58
C ASP A 287 -20.59 -25.03 -4.85
N ALA A 288 -21.32 -24.28 -4.04
CA ALA A 288 -21.17 -22.84 -3.94
C ALA A 288 -20.46 -22.50 -2.62
N THR A 289 -19.60 -21.49 -2.66
CA THR A 289 -18.91 -20.99 -1.48
C THR A 289 -19.30 -19.55 -1.22
N LEU A 290 -19.70 -19.25 0.01
CA LEU A 290 -19.93 -17.90 0.49
C LEU A 290 -18.98 -17.64 1.66
N SER A 291 -18.20 -16.56 1.57
CA SER A 291 -17.34 -16.09 2.65
C SER A 291 -17.72 -14.70 3.09
N PHE A 292 -17.68 -14.47 4.38
CA PHE A 292 -17.80 -13.15 4.99
C PHE A 292 -16.56 -12.88 5.82
N ASP A 293 -15.89 -11.75 5.57
CA ASP A 293 -14.69 -11.33 6.26
C ASP A 293 -14.91 -9.97 6.93
N TYR A 294 -14.41 -9.82 8.15
CA TYR A 294 -14.29 -8.55 8.85
C TYR A 294 -12.91 -8.41 9.46
N PHE A 295 -12.24 -7.30 9.16
CA PHE A 295 -10.96 -6.93 9.76
C PHE A 295 -10.95 -5.47 10.17
N ARG A 296 -10.42 -5.22 11.36
CA ARG A 296 -10.10 -3.89 11.85
C ARG A 296 -8.60 -3.74 12.03
N THR A 297 -8.03 -2.68 11.46
CA THR A 297 -6.68 -2.22 11.76
C THR A 297 -6.77 -0.90 12.52
N GLN A 298 -6.29 -0.89 13.75
CA GLN A 298 -6.18 0.29 14.59
C GLN A 298 -4.74 0.77 14.58
N PHE A 299 -4.51 2.00 14.12
CA PHE A 299 -3.20 2.64 14.16
C PHE A 299 -3.05 3.43 15.45
N TYR A 300 -1.93 3.25 16.15
CA TYR A 300 -1.60 3.98 17.38
C TYR A 300 -0.58 5.09 17.11
N ASN A 301 0.33 4.86 16.17
CA ASN A 301 1.20 5.87 15.60
C ASN A 301 1.14 5.72 14.09
N SER A 302 1.04 6.81 13.38
CA SER A 302 1.10 6.82 11.92
C SER A 302 1.80 8.09 11.45
N VAL A 303 2.54 7.98 10.36
CA VAL A 303 3.05 9.15 9.65
C VAL A 303 1.98 9.65 8.70
N ILE A 304 1.74 10.94 8.72
CA ILE A 304 0.74 11.63 7.93
C ILE A 304 1.46 12.59 6.98
N ALA A 305 1.18 12.49 5.69
CA ALA A 305 1.46 13.52 4.69
C ALA A 305 0.20 14.36 4.52
N ASP A 306 0.08 15.42 5.31
CA ASP A 306 -1.11 16.27 5.38
C ASP A 306 -1.09 17.29 4.24
N GLN A 307 -2.01 17.13 3.32
CA GLN A 307 -2.23 18.02 2.18
C GLN A 307 -3.44 18.95 2.40
N GLU A 308 -4.03 18.95 3.58
CA GLU A 308 -5.31 19.61 3.85
C GLU A 308 -5.20 20.81 4.78
N TYR A 309 -4.14 20.86 5.58
CA TYR A 309 -3.92 21.97 6.51
C TYR A 309 -3.66 23.29 5.79
N SER A 310 -2.86 23.26 4.69
CA SER A 310 -2.50 24.43 3.92
C SER A 310 -2.70 24.17 2.42
N PRO A 311 -3.18 25.14 1.64
CA PRO A 311 -3.23 25.02 0.19
C PRO A 311 -1.84 25.09 -0.48
N ASN A 312 -0.83 25.58 0.24
CA ASN A 312 0.52 25.83 -0.28
C ASN A 312 1.56 24.84 0.20
N ASP A 313 1.30 24.17 1.34
CA ASP A 313 2.27 23.31 2.00
C ASP A 313 1.75 21.89 2.17
N ILE A 314 2.67 20.94 2.22
CA ILE A 314 2.44 19.56 2.63
C ILE A 314 3.23 19.34 3.92
N TYR A 315 2.53 19.00 4.99
CA TYR A 315 3.13 18.73 6.30
C TYR A 315 3.29 17.23 6.49
N ILE A 316 4.52 16.79 6.75
CA ILE A 316 4.83 15.40 7.05
C ILE A 316 5.20 15.27 8.51
N TYR A 317 4.37 14.57 9.28
CA TYR A 317 4.55 14.42 10.72
C TYR A 317 4.00 13.11 11.27
N SER A 318 4.48 12.72 12.45
CA SER A 318 3.94 11.56 13.19
C SER A 318 2.76 11.97 14.04
N SER A 319 1.69 11.17 14.00
CA SER A 319 0.46 11.38 14.79
C SER A 319 0.13 10.13 15.61
N ASP A 320 -0.15 10.33 16.90
CA ASP A 320 -0.66 9.33 17.84
C ASP A 320 -2.20 9.40 17.98
N LYS A 321 -2.84 10.25 17.21
CA LYS A 321 -4.29 10.41 17.22
C LYS A 321 -4.99 9.23 16.56
N ARG A 322 -6.28 9.11 16.86
CA ARG A 322 -7.12 8.00 16.39
C ARG A 322 -7.09 7.86 14.86
N SER A 323 -6.63 6.71 14.38
CA SER A 323 -6.69 6.32 12.98
C SER A 323 -7.02 4.83 12.89
N PHE A 324 -7.94 4.45 12.00
CA PHE A 324 -8.33 3.05 11.85
C PHE A 324 -8.89 2.75 10.45
N THR A 325 -8.88 1.47 10.12
CA THR A 325 -9.55 0.96 8.92
C THR A 325 -10.37 -0.27 9.30
N ASP A 326 -11.69 -0.22 9.04
CA ASP A 326 -12.58 -1.38 9.06
C ASP A 326 -12.81 -1.85 7.62
N THR A 327 -12.64 -3.13 7.39
CA THR A 327 -12.90 -3.76 6.10
C THR A 327 -13.92 -4.88 6.27
N TYR A 328 -15.00 -4.82 5.50
CA TYR A 328 -16.01 -5.86 5.41
C TYR A 328 -15.98 -6.39 3.97
N GLN A 329 -15.91 -7.70 3.80
CA GLN A 329 -15.91 -8.31 2.48
C GLN A 329 -16.84 -9.51 2.45
N VAL A 330 -17.54 -9.66 1.33
CA VAL A 330 -18.34 -10.83 1.01
C VAL A 330 -17.86 -11.37 -0.33
N ASP A 331 -17.49 -12.64 -0.36
CA ASP A 331 -17.09 -13.35 -1.57
C ASP A 331 -18.06 -14.50 -1.83
N PHE A 332 -18.47 -14.62 -3.09
CA PHE A 332 -19.32 -15.70 -3.58
C PHE A 332 -18.68 -16.34 -4.79
N SER A 333 -18.54 -17.66 -4.77
CA SER A 333 -18.03 -18.46 -5.89
C SER A 333 -18.97 -19.62 -6.14
N TRP A 334 -19.34 -19.84 -7.39
CA TRP A 334 -20.28 -20.88 -7.79
C TRP A 334 -20.06 -21.31 -9.24
N THR A 335 -20.16 -22.61 -9.49
CA THR A 335 -20.17 -23.24 -10.83
C THR A 335 -21.54 -23.85 -11.10
N PRO A 336 -22.57 -23.05 -11.50
CA PRO A 336 -23.96 -23.52 -11.62
C PRO A 336 -24.17 -24.64 -12.64
N VAL A 337 -23.35 -24.68 -13.65
CA VAL A 337 -23.29 -25.73 -14.66
C VAL A 337 -21.84 -25.96 -15.06
N GLU A 338 -21.53 -27.18 -15.49
CA GLU A 338 -20.17 -27.53 -15.92
C GLU A 338 -19.56 -26.45 -16.85
N ARG A 339 -18.36 -25.97 -16.48
CA ARG A 339 -17.58 -24.98 -17.26
C ARG A 339 -18.10 -23.54 -17.25
N PHE A 340 -19.06 -23.22 -16.41
CA PHE A 340 -19.51 -21.84 -16.22
C PHE A 340 -19.28 -21.43 -14.78
N ASP A 341 -18.29 -20.56 -14.55
CA ASP A 341 -17.86 -20.10 -13.22
C ASP A 341 -18.37 -18.67 -12.99
N ILE A 342 -18.90 -18.45 -11.82
CA ILE A 342 -19.35 -17.15 -11.31
C ILE A 342 -18.51 -16.84 -10.08
N PHE A 343 -17.87 -15.68 -10.08
CA PHE A 343 -17.23 -15.12 -8.91
C PHE A 343 -17.72 -13.70 -8.67
N ALA A 344 -18.19 -13.42 -7.47
CA ALA A 344 -18.63 -12.10 -7.08
C ALA A 344 -17.99 -11.70 -5.75
N THR A 345 -17.52 -10.47 -5.64
CA THR A 345 -17.03 -9.91 -4.38
C THR A 345 -17.58 -8.51 -4.17
N TYR A 346 -17.89 -8.20 -2.91
CA TYR A 346 -18.20 -6.86 -2.46
C TYR A 346 -17.37 -6.53 -1.24
N ARG A 347 -16.65 -5.41 -1.28
CA ARG A 347 -15.85 -4.91 -0.16
C ARG A 347 -16.32 -3.51 0.22
N TYR A 348 -16.60 -3.30 1.50
CA TYR A 348 -16.80 -2.00 2.10
C TYR A 348 -15.61 -1.66 3.00
N THR A 349 -15.08 -0.44 2.88
CA THR A 349 -13.92 0.03 3.63
C THR A 349 -14.26 1.36 4.32
N ASN A 350 -14.17 1.37 5.65
CA ASN A 350 -14.29 2.57 6.47
C ASN A 350 -12.91 2.92 7.02
N SER A 351 -12.14 3.69 6.27
CA SER A 351 -10.79 4.12 6.66
C SER A 351 -10.81 5.57 7.11
N ARG A 352 -10.39 5.83 8.35
CA ARG A 352 -10.43 7.15 8.95
C ARG A 352 -9.10 7.51 9.61
N MET A 353 -8.78 8.80 9.56
CA MET A 353 -7.62 9.39 10.20
C MET A 353 -7.98 10.71 10.87
N THR A 354 -7.30 11.04 11.96
CA THR A 354 -7.44 12.35 12.59
C THR A 354 -6.42 13.31 12.01
N ILE A 355 -6.90 14.43 11.49
CA ILE A 355 -6.08 15.55 10.99
C ILE A 355 -6.19 16.75 11.93
N ASP A 356 -5.16 17.58 11.92
CA ASP A 356 -5.16 18.89 12.56
C ASP A 356 -5.80 19.94 11.63
N ARG A 357 -6.45 20.94 12.18
CA ARG A 357 -7.05 22.04 11.43
C ARG A 357 -6.42 23.37 11.79
N PRO A 358 -6.43 24.36 10.89
CA PRO A 358 -5.86 25.69 11.14
C PRO A 358 -6.43 26.42 12.34
N ASP A 359 -7.67 26.12 12.73
CA ASP A 359 -8.33 26.69 13.91
C ASP A 359 -7.89 26.04 15.23
N GLY A 360 -6.93 25.11 15.19
CA GLY A 360 -6.45 24.36 16.36
C GLY A 360 -7.33 23.18 16.76
N SER A 361 -8.44 22.97 16.09
CA SER A 361 -9.29 21.80 16.30
C SER A 361 -8.72 20.57 15.59
N THR A 362 -9.29 19.40 15.89
CA THR A 362 -8.96 18.15 15.17
C THR A 362 -10.23 17.53 14.62
N ALA A 363 -10.13 16.87 13.49
CA ALA A 363 -11.25 16.17 12.87
C ALA A 363 -10.89 14.74 12.52
N LEU A 364 -11.78 13.80 12.82
CA LEU A 364 -11.72 12.43 12.34
C LEU A 364 -12.39 12.37 10.97
N VAL A 365 -11.59 12.31 9.92
CA VAL A 365 -12.03 12.33 8.51
C VAL A 365 -11.79 11.01 7.83
N GLU A 366 -12.47 10.75 6.73
CA GLU A 366 -12.14 9.62 5.86
C GLU A 366 -10.76 9.82 5.24
N ARG A 367 -9.96 8.74 5.16
CA ARG A 367 -8.65 8.81 4.51
C ARG A 367 -8.83 9.13 3.03
N PRO A 368 -8.12 10.13 2.50
CA PRO A 368 -8.27 10.53 1.09
C PRO A 368 -7.93 9.38 0.12
N LEU A 369 -8.57 9.38 -1.04
CA LEU A 369 -8.37 8.46 -2.17
C LEU A 369 -8.62 6.97 -1.83
N VAL A 370 -9.24 6.68 -0.69
CA VAL A 370 -9.68 5.33 -0.33
C VAL A 370 -11.15 5.18 -0.71
N SER A 371 -11.44 4.30 -1.66
CA SER A 371 -12.82 4.01 -2.08
C SER A 371 -13.63 3.39 -0.95
N ARG A 372 -14.84 3.93 -0.67
CA ARG A 372 -15.75 3.41 0.38
C ARG A 372 -16.17 1.99 0.11
N TYR A 373 -16.37 1.63 -1.16
CA TYR A 373 -16.70 0.26 -1.55
C TYR A 373 -16.18 -0.09 -2.93
N LYS A 374 -16.00 -1.38 -3.16
CA LYS A 374 -15.73 -1.97 -4.47
C LYS A 374 -16.56 -3.22 -4.62
N ALA A 375 -17.13 -3.41 -5.81
CA ALA A 375 -17.80 -4.64 -6.20
C ALA A 375 -17.17 -5.18 -7.48
N LEU A 376 -17.08 -6.49 -7.59
CA LEU A 376 -16.61 -7.17 -8.78
C LEU A 376 -17.50 -8.38 -9.06
N LEU A 377 -17.85 -8.59 -10.32
CA LEU A 377 -18.47 -9.79 -10.83
C LEU A 377 -17.64 -10.30 -12.00
N ASN A 378 -17.16 -11.51 -11.89
CA ASN A 378 -16.49 -12.22 -12.97
C ASN A 378 -17.33 -13.40 -13.42
N LEU A 379 -17.50 -13.54 -14.72
CA LEU A 379 -18.20 -14.63 -15.39
C LEU A 379 -17.24 -15.27 -16.38
N GLN A 380 -16.98 -16.56 -16.19
CA GLN A 380 -16.11 -17.32 -17.09
C GLN A 380 -16.89 -18.51 -17.68
N TYR A 381 -16.84 -18.66 -18.97
CA TYR A 381 -17.38 -19.83 -19.66
C TYR A 381 -16.32 -20.48 -20.52
N SER A 382 -16.14 -21.81 -20.34
CA SER A 382 -15.21 -22.63 -21.09
C SER A 382 -15.98 -23.63 -21.96
N THR A 383 -15.66 -23.70 -23.26
CA THR A 383 -16.23 -24.74 -24.13
C THR A 383 -15.61 -26.09 -23.82
N ARG A 384 -16.21 -27.18 -24.34
CA ARG A 384 -15.72 -28.56 -24.19
C ARG A 384 -14.22 -28.65 -24.53
N TYR A 385 -13.43 -29.35 -23.68
CA TYR A 385 -11.97 -29.45 -23.74
C TYR A 385 -11.23 -28.11 -23.61
N ASN A 386 -11.85 -27.09 -23.00
CA ASN A 386 -11.29 -25.76 -22.83
C ASN A 386 -10.76 -25.13 -24.14
N ARG A 387 -11.35 -25.46 -25.29
CA ARG A 387 -10.88 -24.93 -26.59
C ARG A 387 -11.08 -23.41 -26.71
N TRP A 388 -12.18 -22.90 -26.18
CA TRP A 388 -12.47 -21.48 -26.04
C TRP A 388 -12.78 -21.17 -24.60
N VAL A 389 -12.21 -20.08 -24.10
CA VAL A 389 -12.54 -19.51 -22.79
C VAL A 389 -12.99 -18.09 -23.01
N PHE A 390 -14.16 -17.75 -22.50
CA PHE A 390 -14.75 -16.41 -22.48
C PHE A 390 -14.75 -15.93 -21.06
N ASP A 391 -14.17 -14.75 -20.83
CA ASP A 391 -14.09 -14.10 -19.55
C ASP A 391 -14.66 -12.69 -19.63
N VAL A 392 -15.55 -12.34 -18.71
CA VAL A 392 -16.12 -11.00 -18.59
C VAL A 392 -16.08 -10.59 -17.14
N THR A 393 -15.49 -9.44 -16.87
CA THR A 393 -15.42 -8.86 -15.53
C THR A 393 -16.10 -7.50 -15.51
N ALA A 394 -17.05 -7.32 -14.60
CA ALA A 394 -17.65 -6.05 -14.26
C ALA A 394 -17.13 -5.60 -12.88
N GLN A 395 -16.65 -4.38 -12.78
CA GLN A 395 -16.17 -3.78 -11.54
C GLN A 395 -16.91 -2.47 -11.30
N LEU A 396 -17.34 -2.24 -10.06
CA LEU A 396 -17.90 -0.98 -9.60
C LEU A 396 -16.98 -0.40 -8.52
N ASN A 397 -16.50 0.82 -8.74
CA ASN A 397 -15.68 1.55 -7.80
C ASN A 397 -16.51 2.64 -7.15
N GLY A 398 -16.64 2.60 -5.83
CA GLY A 398 -17.38 3.57 -5.05
C GLY A 398 -16.62 4.89 -4.89
N PRO A 399 -17.27 5.90 -4.31
CA PRO A 399 -16.66 7.20 -4.12
C PRO A 399 -15.52 7.16 -3.10
N SER A 400 -14.54 8.01 -3.30
CA SER A 400 -13.43 8.26 -2.37
C SER A 400 -13.45 9.73 -1.95
N ARG A 401 -13.12 10.02 -0.69
CA ARG A 401 -12.91 11.41 -0.29
C ARG A 401 -11.68 11.97 -1.01
N LEU A 402 -11.81 13.16 -1.54
CA LEU A 402 -10.71 13.90 -2.14
C LEU A 402 -10.06 14.78 -1.06
N PRO A 403 -8.71 14.93 -1.06
CA PRO A 403 -8.08 15.92 -0.21
C PRO A 403 -8.57 17.32 -0.62
N THR A 404 -8.52 18.27 0.30
CA THR A 404 -8.89 19.67 0.01
C THR A 404 -8.12 20.17 -1.20
N GLN A 405 -8.84 20.68 -2.20
CA GLN A 405 -8.30 21.12 -3.47
C GLN A 405 -8.48 22.63 -3.64
N THR A 406 -7.72 23.19 -4.58
CA THR A 406 -7.90 24.53 -5.13
C THR A 406 -8.23 24.43 -6.62
N GLY A 407 -8.82 25.46 -7.20
CA GLY A 407 -9.18 25.47 -8.64
C GLY A 407 -10.46 24.68 -8.94
N ASP A 408 -10.48 23.97 -10.06
CA ASP A 408 -11.67 23.33 -10.64
C ASP A 408 -12.35 22.26 -9.75
N LEU A 409 -11.66 21.75 -8.74
CA LEU A 409 -12.17 20.72 -7.80
C LEU A 409 -12.31 21.26 -6.37
N ALA A 410 -12.19 22.56 -6.14
CA ALA A 410 -12.23 23.16 -4.80
C ALA A 410 -13.50 22.78 -4.00
N ASP A 411 -14.62 22.59 -4.69
CA ASP A 411 -15.94 22.27 -4.09
C ASP A 411 -16.23 20.76 -4.09
N SER A 412 -15.34 19.94 -4.62
CA SER A 412 -15.55 18.49 -4.73
C SER A 412 -14.97 17.74 -3.54
N GLU A 413 -15.81 17.34 -2.59
CA GLU A 413 -15.37 16.51 -1.45
C GLU A 413 -15.18 15.04 -1.79
N MET A 414 -15.92 14.53 -2.78
CA MET A 414 -15.98 13.11 -3.12
C MET A 414 -15.78 12.87 -4.62
N SER A 415 -15.04 11.80 -4.96
CA SER A 415 -15.01 11.30 -6.33
C SER A 415 -16.36 10.65 -6.69
N PRO A 416 -16.74 10.61 -7.97
CA PRO A 416 -17.92 9.86 -8.41
C PRO A 416 -17.72 8.35 -8.29
N THR A 417 -18.84 7.61 -8.21
CA THR A 417 -18.85 6.17 -8.44
C THR A 417 -18.72 5.89 -9.93
N TYR A 418 -17.91 4.90 -10.31
CA TYR A 418 -17.74 4.55 -11.72
C TYR A 418 -17.61 3.05 -11.95
N PRO A 419 -18.22 2.53 -13.05
CA PRO A 419 -18.07 1.15 -13.47
C PRO A 419 -16.87 0.98 -14.41
N MET A 420 -16.28 -0.23 -14.39
CA MET A 420 -15.28 -0.71 -15.33
C MET A 420 -15.70 -2.08 -15.87
N PHE A 421 -15.55 -2.29 -17.17
CA PHE A 421 -15.83 -3.58 -17.80
C PHE A 421 -14.61 -4.06 -18.59
N PHE A 422 -14.35 -5.35 -18.46
CA PHE A 422 -13.24 -6.06 -19.10
C PHE A 422 -13.79 -7.31 -19.77
N ALA A 423 -13.27 -7.67 -20.93
CA ALA A 423 -13.61 -8.94 -21.57
C ALA A 423 -12.39 -9.51 -22.29
N GLN A 424 -12.28 -10.83 -22.25
CA GLN A 424 -11.23 -11.57 -22.95
C GLN A 424 -11.81 -12.84 -23.58
N VAL A 425 -11.33 -13.16 -24.75
CA VAL A 425 -11.58 -14.45 -25.41
C VAL A 425 -10.23 -15.12 -25.65
N THR A 426 -10.11 -16.37 -25.19
CA THR A 426 -8.91 -17.18 -25.36
C THR A 426 -9.22 -18.41 -26.20
N ARG A 427 -8.43 -18.66 -27.23
CA ARG A 427 -8.43 -19.88 -28.02
C ARG A 427 -7.22 -20.74 -27.68
N LYS A 428 -7.46 -22.00 -27.27
CA LYS A 428 -6.41 -22.97 -26.97
C LYS A 428 -6.25 -23.93 -28.14
N VAL A 429 -5.04 -24.02 -28.69
CA VAL A 429 -4.69 -24.90 -29.84
C VAL A 429 -3.38 -25.61 -29.54
N GLY A 430 -3.45 -26.87 -29.13
CA GLY A 430 -2.25 -27.64 -28.73
C GLY A 430 -1.52 -26.92 -27.58
N LYS A 431 -0.27 -26.55 -27.84
CA LYS A 431 0.58 -25.83 -26.84
C LYS A 431 0.36 -24.31 -26.81
N PHE A 432 -0.51 -23.77 -27.68
CA PHE A 432 -0.69 -22.34 -27.86
C PHE A 432 -2.01 -21.89 -27.27
N ASP A 433 -1.97 -20.81 -26.46
CA ASP A 433 -3.14 -20.04 -26.04
C ASP A 433 -3.05 -18.68 -26.75
N ILE A 434 -3.98 -18.42 -27.64
CA ILE A 434 -4.11 -17.14 -28.35
C ILE A 434 -5.26 -16.39 -27.69
N TYR A 435 -5.04 -15.15 -27.26
CA TYR A 435 -6.06 -14.37 -26.60
C TYR A 435 -6.16 -12.95 -27.14
N VAL A 436 -7.36 -12.43 -27.12
CA VAL A 436 -7.68 -11.03 -27.40
C VAL A 436 -8.61 -10.52 -26.32
N GLY A 437 -8.44 -9.28 -25.94
CA GLY A 437 -9.25 -8.67 -24.89
C GLY A 437 -9.37 -7.17 -25.03
N CYS A 438 -10.26 -6.63 -24.22
CA CYS A 438 -10.52 -5.21 -24.10
C CYS A 438 -10.66 -4.83 -22.64
N GLU A 439 -9.86 -3.88 -22.21
CA GLU A 439 -9.96 -3.21 -20.91
C GLU A 439 -10.77 -1.94 -21.03
N ASN A 440 -11.49 -1.58 -19.95
CA ASN A 440 -12.29 -0.36 -19.87
C ASN A 440 -13.23 -0.19 -21.08
N ILE A 441 -14.07 -1.21 -21.33
CA ILE A 441 -14.97 -1.25 -22.50
C ILE A 441 -15.85 -0.01 -22.62
N LEU A 442 -16.24 0.58 -21.48
CA LEU A 442 -17.07 1.79 -21.44
C LEU A 442 -16.31 3.08 -21.73
N ASP A 443 -15.00 3.02 -21.94
CA ASP A 443 -14.15 4.20 -22.19
C ASP A 443 -14.21 5.26 -21.07
N TYR A 444 -14.45 4.81 -19.83
CA TYR A 444 -14.53 5.73 -18.70
C TYR A 444 -13.16 6.35 -18.39
N LYS A 445 -13.13 7.65 -18.13
CA LYS A 445 -11.90 8.39 -17.77
C LYS A 445 -12.19 9.38 -16.67
N GLN A 446 -11.24 9.54 -15.76
CA GLN A 446 -11.27 10.63 -14.81
C GLN A 446 -11.26 11.97 -15.56
N LYS A 447 -12.18 12.85 -15.19
CA LYS A 447 -12.17 14.24 -15.67
C LYS A 447 -11.18 15.04 -14.81
N HIS A 448 -10.48 15.98 -15.43
CA HIS A 448 -9.55 16.90 -14.77
C HIS A 448 -8.53 16.20 -13.84
N PRO A 449 -7.69 15.25 -14.39
CA PRO A 449 -6.72 14.52 -13.57
C PRO A 449 -5.54 15.39 -13.11
N ILE A 450 -5.34 16.53 -13.72
CA ILE A 450 -4.31 17.52 -13.37
C ILE A 450 -5.01 18.81 -13.00
N LEU A 451 -4.78 19.29 -11.78
CA LEU A 451 -5.30 20.54 -11.30
C LEU A 451 -4.32 21.65 -11.61
N ASN A 452 -4.82 22.83 -11.96
CA ASN A 452 -4.04 24.01 -12.36
C ASN A 452 -2.96 23.68 -13.41
N ALA A 453 -3.36 22.94 -14.44
CA ALA A 453 -2.44 22.45 -15.48
C ALA A 453 -1.75 23.57 -16.29
N ASP A 454 -2.30 24.77 -16.27
CA ASP A 454 -1.78 25.94 -16.99
C ASP A 454 -0.61 26.61 -16.24
N ASP A 455 -0.40 26.29 -14.96
CA ASP A 455 0.72 26.78 -14.15
C ASP A 455 1.32 25.65 -13.28
N PRO A 456 2.16 24.78 -13.88
CA PRO A 456 2.65 23.57 -13.24
C PRO A 456 3.72 23.79 -12.15
N PHE A 457 4.21 25.01 -11.99
CA PHE A 457 5.21 25.36 -10.96
C PHE A 457 4.62 26.18 -9.82
N SER A 458 3.31 26.40 -9.81
CA SER A 458 2.59 27.08 -8.72
C SER A 458 2.17 26.11 -7.61
N ALA A 459 1.87 26.65 -6.44
CA ALA A 459 1.31 25.88 -5.31
C ALA A 459 -0.02 25.19 -5.66
N GLY A 460 -0.81 25.76 -6.57
CA GLY A 460 -2.09 25.20 -7.01
C GLY A 460 -1.97 23.95 -7.89
N PHE A 461 -0.79 23.71 -8.48
CA PHE A 461 -0.60 22.54 -9.34
C PHE A 461 -0.66 21.24 -8.54
N ASN A 462 -1.46 20.28 -9.03
CA ASN A 462 -1.53 18.96 -8.43
C ASN A 462 -1.91 17.90 -9.46
N SER A 463 -1.04 16.92 -9.68
CA SER A 463 -1.29 15.76 -10.53
C SER A 463 -1.37 14.44 -9.76
N SER A 464 -1.47 14.49 -8.42
CA SER A 464 -1.55 13.31 -7.56
C SER A 464 -2.97 12.85 -7.22
N VAL A 465 -4.00 13.66 -7.51
CA VAL A 465 -5.40 13.36 -7.16
C VAL A 465 -6.03 12.42 -8.18
N ILE A 466 -5.51 11.20 -8.22
CA ILE A 466 -5.96 10.18 -9.17
C ILE A 466 -6.91 9.21 -8.46
N TRP A 467 -8.20 9.27 -8.77
CA TRP A 467 -9.25 8.41 -8.21
C TRP A 467 -9.88 7.46 -9.24
N GLY A 468 -9.61 7.66 -10.53
CA GLY A 468 -10.18 6.88 -11.63
C GLY A 468 -9.18 6.64 -12.77
N PRO A 469 -9.55 5.87 -13.79
CA PRO A 469 -8.67 5.57 -14.91
C PRO A 469 -8.32 6.82 -15.71
N LEU A 470 -7.07 6.98 -16.06
CA LEU A 470 -6.56 8.04 -16.91
C LEU A 470 -6.66 7.69 -18.40
N MET A 471 -6.51 6.38 -18.69
CA MET A 471 -6.63 5.85 -20.05
C MET A 471 -8.03 5.31 -20.28
N GLY A 472 -8.54 5.52 -21.49
CA GLY A 472 -9.79 4.96 -21.92
C GLY A 472 -9.70 3.49 -22.30
N ARG A 473 -10.50 3.10 -23.27
CA ARG A 473 -10.54 1.74 -23.80
C ARG A 473 -9.20 1.30 -24.35
N LYS A 474 -8.77 0.08 -24.00
CA LYS A 474 -7.52 -0.49 -24.44
C LYS A 474 -7.73 -1.91 -24.95
N PHE A 475 -7.36 -2.15 -26.20
CA PHE A 475 -7.36 -3.49 -26.79
C PHE A 475 -5.98 -4.12 -26.67
N TYR A 476 -5.97 -5.42 -26.44
CA TYR A 476 -4.73 -6.20 -26.39
C TYR A 476 -4.92 -7.57 -27.04
N ALA A 477 -3.83 -8.12 -27.54
CA ALA A 477 -3.76 -9.50 -28.03
C ALA A 477 -2.45 -10.11 -27.56
N GLY A 478 -2.44 -11.42 -27.34
CA GLY A 478 -1.22 -12.11 -26.93
C GLY A 478 -1.24 -13.59 -27.27
N LEU A 479 -0.05 -14.18 -27.18
CA LEU A 479 0.21 -15.59 -27.37
C LEU A 479 0.96 -16.14 -26.16
N ARG A 480 0.48 -17.23 -25.59
CA ARG A 480 1.18 -18.01 -24.54
C ARG A 480 1.54 -19.37 -25.11
N ILE A 481 2.76 -19.81 -24.84
CA ILE A 481 3.25 -21.13 -25.21
C ILE A 481 3.45 -21.94 -23.91
N ASN A 482 2.79 -23.10 -23.82
CA ASN A 482 2.89 -24.01 -22.69
C ASN A 482 3.86 -25.15 -23.06
N PHE A 483 4.97 -25.25 -22.34
CA PHE A 483 5.92 -26.35 -22.48
C PHE A 483 5.63 -27.38 -21.39
N TYR A 484 5.22 -28.58 -21.79
CA TYR A 484 4.97 -29.73 -20.90
C TYR A 484 6.07 -30.76 -21.09
#